data_5a3a5527aab54665158ae98925307620
#
_entry.id   5a3a5527aab54665158ae98925307620
#
_cell.length_a   1.000
_cell.length_b   1.000
_cell.length_c   1.000
_cell.angle_alpha   90.00
_cell.angle_beta   90.00
_cell.angle_gamma   90.00
#
_symmetry.space_group_name_H-M   'P 1'
#
loop_
_entity.id
_entity.type
_entity.pdbx_description
1 polymer ?
#
loop_
_entity_poly.entity_id
_entity_poly.type
_entity_poly.pdbx_seq_one_letter_code
_entity_poly.pdbx_strand_id
1 'polypeptide(L)'
;MTRRCFITAFAALLCLELSTAAPRPAAAQTLADLIQTSKQAQGGGALFGSVELKSDSLKGLPQWTRVLDAVAKDRKAFDDCTADASLCTSPILKHWRNIITTATALPRGERIKAVNDFFNRWPYKLDREVYGVSEYWATPTEFMTRSGDCEDFAIAKYFALRKLGFKKEELRVVILMDTIRGIGHAVLAFYTKDEILVLDSLSNLILPHSRYKHYVPQYSMNETTRWAHIGGFKKKKPDVYRGLLARKPK
;
A
#
# COMPACT_ATOMS: atom_id res chain seq x y z
N MET A 1 17.63 -3.82 -92.75
CA MET A 1 16.19 -3.79 -92.42
C MET A 1 16.08 -3.73 -90.89
N THR A 2 15.99 -2.54 -90.34
CA THR A 2 16.08 -2.23 -88.91
C THR A 2 14.70 -1.74 -88.46
N ARG A 3 14.06 -2.49 -87.57
CA ARG A 3 12.79 -2.05 -86.93
C ARG A 3 13.17 -1.43 -85.53
N ARG A 4 12.92 -0.14 -85.42
CA ARG A 4 12.99 0.58 -84.12
C ARG A 4 11.71 0.33 -83.34
N CYS A 5 11.86 -0.12 -82.13
CA CYS A 5 10.77 -0.22 -81.11
C CYS A 5 10.77 1.02 -80.25
N PHE A 6 9.68 1.77 -80.28
CA PHE A 6 9.46 2.92 -79.35
C PHE A 6 8.90 2.42 -78.01
N ILE A 7 9.59 2.69 -76.92
CA ILE A 7 9.09 2.48 -75.55
C ILE A 7 8.64 3.84 -75.03
N THR A 8 7.33 3.99 -74.89
CA THR A 8 6.73 5.12 -74.20
C THR A 8 6.78 4.90 -72.69
N ALA A 9 7.53 5.77 -71.97
CA ALA A 9 7.58 5.77 -70.53
C ALA A 9 6.34 6.49 -69.97
N PHE A 10 5.52 5.77 -69.22
CA PHE A 10 4.44 6.34 -68.42
C PHE A 10 5.05 6.73 -67.04
N ALA A 11 5.16 8.01 -66.80
CA ALA A 11 5.51 8.55 -65.46
C ALA A 11 4.25 8.57 -64.61
N ALA A 12 4.14 7.64 -63.66
CA ALA A 12 3.09 7.68 -62.63
C ALA A 12 3.55 8.63 -61.50
N LEU A 13 2.89 9.77 -61.39
CA LEU A 13 3.04 10.73 -60.30
C LEU A 13 2.35 10.17 -59.06
N LEU A 14 3.13 9.68 -58.10
CA LEU A 14 2.63 9.26 -56.81
C LEU A 14 2.49 10.53 -55.93
N CYS A 15 1.28 11.06 -55.79
CA CYS A 15 0.95 12.08 -54.80
C CYS A 15 0.97 11.43 -53.42
N LEU A 16 2.05 11.67 -52.65
CA LEU A 16 2.13 11.33 -51.25
C LEU A 16 1.33 12.37 -50.45
N GLU A 17 0.08 12.07 -50.14
CA GLU A 17 -0.70 12.87 -49.18
C GLU A 17 -0.12 12.66 -47.80
N LEU A 18 0.70 13.62 -47.29
CA LEU A 18 1.06 13.73 -45.87
C LEU A 18 -0.19 14.14 -45.10
N SER A 19 -0.90 13.15 -44.56
CA SER A 19 -1.96 13.38 -43.58
C SER A 19 -1.32 13.86 -42.27
N THR A 20 -1.26 15.17 -42.08
CA THR A 20 -0.91 15.79 -40.77
C THR A 20 -2.10 15.59 -39.84
N ALA A 21 -2.16 14.45 -39.17
CA ALA A 21 -3.08 14.23 -38.07
C ALA A 21 -2.64 15.15 -36.91
N ALA A 22 -3.39 16.22 -36.67
CA ALA A 22 -3.22 17.06 -35.50
C ALA A 22 -3.29 16.16 -34.23
N PRO A 23 -2.43 16.37 -33.21
CA PRO A 23 -2.51 15.62 -31.97
C PRO A 23 -3.89 15.88 -31.35
N ARG A 24 -4.69 14.80 -31.20
CA ARG A 24 -5.94 14.86 -30.44
C ARG A 24 -5.61 15.34 -29.04
N PRO A 25 -6.34 16.34 -28.49
CA PRO A 25 -6.20 16.70 -27.11
C PRO A 25 -6.43 15.45 -26.27
N ALA A 26 -5.51 15.17 -25.33
CA ALA A 26 -5.69 14.07 -24.40
C ALA A 26 -7.04 14.25 -23.70
N ALA A 27 -8.00 13.39 -24.03
CA ALA A 27 -9.32 13.43 -23.43
C ALA A 27 -9.11 13.31 -21.91
N ALA A 28 -9.64 14.27 -21.15
CA ALA A 28 -9.62 14.20 -19.71
C ALA A 28 -10.24 12.87 -19.28
N GLN A 29 -9.44 12.01 -18.65
CA GLN A 29 -9.92 10.71 -18.19
C GLN A 29 -11.07 10.93 -17.22
N THR A 30 -12.21 10.34 -17.52
CA THR A 30 -13.37 10.43 -16.63
C THR A 30 -13.14 9.60 -15.38
N LEU A 31 -13.82 9.92 -14.29
CA LEU A 31 -13.79 9.11 -13.07
C LEU A 31 -14.17 7.64 -13.38
N ALA A 32 -15.08 7.42 -14.33
CA ALA A 32 -15.48 6.09 -14.78
C ALA A 32 -14.30 5.32 -15.43
N ASP A 33 -13.51 5.99 -16.27
CA ASP A 33 -12.33 5.39 -16.92
C ASP A 33 -11.25 5.05 -15.90
N LEU A 34 -11.02 5.91 -14.92
CA LEU A 34 -10.09 5.65 -13.81
C LEU A 34 -10.54 4.45 -12.98
N ILE A 35 -11.84 4.33 -12.69
CA ILE A 35 -12.43 3.20 -11.98
C ILE A 35 -12.28 1.89 -12.77
N GLN A 36 -12.49 1.94 -14.09
CA GLN A 36 -12.35 0.77 -14.97
C GLN A 36 -10.89 0.31 -15.03
N THR A 37 -9.95 1.23 -15.20
CA THR A 37 -8.51 0.96 -15.25
C THR A 37 -8.00 0.39 -13.91
N SER A 38 -8.50 0.88 -12.78
CA SER A 38 -8.12 0.39 -11.46
C SER A 38 -8.59 -1.04 -11.19
N LYS A 39 -9.76 -1.43 -11.73
CA LYS A 39 -10.29 -2.80 -11.62
C LYS A 39 -9.49 -3.82 -12.43
N GLN A 40 -8.90 -3.41 -13.56
CA GLN A 40 -8.10 -4.30 -14.41
C GLN A 40 -6.66 -4.50 -13.93
N ALA A 41 -6.11 -3.57 -13.15
CA ALA A 41 -4.72 -3.60 -12.70
C ALA A 41 -4.44 -4.48 -11.46
N GLN A 42 -5.46 -5.11 -10.86
CA GLN A 42 -5.33 -5.77 -9.56
C GLN A 42 -5.63 -7.26 -9.64
N GLY A 43 -4.57 -8.07 -9.77
CA GLY A 43 -4.64 -9.54 -9.73
C GLY A 43 -5.08 -10.14 -8.37
N GLY A 44 -5.24 -9.33 -7.30
CA GLY A 44 -5.62 -9.78 -5.95
C GLY A 44 -6.90 -9.14 -5.40
N GLY A 45 -7.68 -8.43 -6.24
CA GLY A 45 -8.85 -7.66 -5.79
C GLY A 45 -8.46 -6.32 -5.14
N ALA A 46 -9.43 -5.39 -5.08
CA ALA A 46 -9.23 -4.08 -4.47
C ALA A 46 -9.17 -4.18 -2.93
N LEU A 47 -8.22 -3.52 -2.30
CA LEU A 47 -8.04 -3.54 -0.85
C LEU A 47 -9.34 -3.15 -0.13
N PHE A 48 -9.83 -4.03 0.74
CA PHE A 48 -11.11 -3.90 1.46
C PHE A 48 -12.31 -3.58 0.54
N GLY A 49 -12.26 -4.00 -0.75
CA GLY A 49 -13.35 -3.78 -1.72
C GLY A 49 -13.48 -2.33 -2.20
N SER A 50 -12.48 -1.49 -1.99
CA SER A 50 -12.46 -0.10 -2.43
C SER A 50 -12.02 0.04 -3.89
N VAL A 51 -12.27 1.21 -4.49
CA VAL A 51 -11.63 1.64 -5.73
C VAL A 51 -10.38 2.44 -5.38
N GLU A 52 -9.25 2.11 -5.99
CA GLU A 52 -7.96 2.73 -5.71
C GLU A 52 -7.57 3.74 -6.78
N LEU A 53 -7.29 4.97 -6.38
CA LEU A 53 -6.74 6.02 -7.25
C LEU A 53 -5.26 6.20 -6.92
N LYS A 54 -4.40 5.72 -7.82
CA LYS A 54 -2.94 5.73 -7.67
C LYS A 54 -2.35 7.11 -7.98
N SER A 55 -1.34 7.51 -7.21
CA SER A 55 -0.48 8.66 -7.48
C SER A 55 0.97 8.33 -7.09
N ASP A 56 1.91 8.58 -7.98
CA ASP A 56 3.35 8.39 -7.72
C ASP A 56 3.98 9.61 -7.02
N SER A 57 3.16 10.50 -6.46
CA SER A 57 3.57 11.63 -5.65
C SER A 57 3.16 11.45 -4.20
N LEU A 58 4.12 11.54 -3.29
CA LEU A 58 3.88 11.54 -1.84
C LEU A 58 3.55 12.95 -1.30
N LYS A 59 3.46 13.95 -2.18
CA LYS A 59 3.05 15.31 -1.81
C LYS A 59 1.68 15.27 -1.13
N GLY A 60 1.59 15.89 0.03
CA GLY A 60 0.38 15.85 0.87
C GLY A 60 0.38 14.73 1.94
N LEU A 61 1.50 13.99 2.08
CA LEU A 61 1.74 13.05 3.18
C LEU A 61 2.99 13.46 3.98
N PRO A 62 2.99 14.63 4.66
CA PRO A 62 4.18 15.16 5.33
C PRO A 62 4.69 14.25 6.44
N GLN A 63 3.81 13.61 7.21
CA GLN A 63 4.17 12.64 8.26
C GLN A 63 4.96 11.47 7.66
N TRP A 64 4.46 10.87 6.59
CA TRP A 64 5.12 9.77 5.91
C TRP A 64 6.47 10.18 5.31
N THR A 65 6.54 11.37 4.67
CA THR A 65 7.80 11.90 4.13
C THR A 65 8.85 12.10 5.23
N ARG A 66 8.43 12.64 6.39
CA ARG A 66 9.29 12.76 7.57
C ARG A 66 9.85 11.40 8.02
N VAL A 67 8.98 10.39 8.07
CA VAL A 67 9.40 9.01 8.44
C VAL A 67 10.43 8.47 7.46
N LEU A 68 10.19 8.62 6.15
CA LEU A 68 11.13 8.17 5.11
C LEU A 68 12.51 8.83 5.26
N ASP A 69 12.54 10.15 5.46
CA ASP A 69 13.78 10.92 5.61
C ASP A 69 14.54 10.52 6.88
N ALA A 70 13.83 10.30 7.98
CA ALA A 70 14.46 9.89 9.23
C ALA A 70 14.98 8.44 9.17
N VAL A 71 14.22 7.51 8.62
CA VAL A 71 14.68 6.13 8.41
C VAL A 71 15.89 6.07 7.48
N ALA A 72 15.95 6.94 6.46
CA ALA A 72 17.12 7.01 5.58
C ALA A 72 18.39 7.44 6.33
N LYS A 73 18.29 8.33 7.33
CA LYS A 73 19.40 8.75 8.20
C LYS A 73 19.84 7.62 9.14
N ASP A 74 18.92 6.87 9.69
CA ASP A 74 19.19 5.79 10.64
C ASP A 74 19.72 4.51 9.94
N ARG A 75 19.53 4.39 8.63
CA ARG A 75 19.80 3.17 7.85
C ARG A 75 21.18 2.60 8.13
N LYS A 76 22.23 3.45 8.10
CA LYS A 76 23.60 2.98 8.29
C LYS A 76 23.79 2.30 9.64
N ALA A 77 23.29 2.88 10.73
CA ALA A 77 23.44 2.31 12.06
C ALA A 77 22.70 0.96 12.19
N PHE A 78 21.52 0.83 11.59
CA PHE A 78 20.79 -0.44 11.54
C PHE A 78 21.49 -1.50 10.69
N ASP A 79 22.08 -1.11 9.55
CA ASP A 79 22.78 -2.02 8.65
C ASP A 79 24.08 -2.52 9.29
N ASP A 80 24.86 -1.64 9.86
CA ASP A 80 26.11 -1.96 10.57
C ASP A 80 25.83 -2.91 11.74
N CYS A 81 24.88 -2.57 12.62
CA CYS A 81 24.51 -3.43 13.74
C CYS A 81 23.96 -4.79 13.27
N THR A 82 23.21 -4.83 12.18
CA THR A 82 22.69 -6.09 11.64
C THR A 82 23.83 -6.97 11.13
N ALA A 83 24.84 -6.39 10.50
CA ALA A 83 26.03 -7.10 10.01
C ALA A 83 26.95 -7.56 11.16
N ASP A 84 27.22 -6.68 12.12
CA ASP A 84 28.12 -6.94 13.24
C ASP A 84 27.48 -6.56 14.59
N ALA A 85 27.34 -7.55 15.49
CA ALA A 85 26.74 -7.36 16.81
C ALA A 85 27.53 -6.37 17.69
N SER A 86 28.84 -6.24 17.49
CA SER A 86 29.70 -5.30 18.25
C SER A 86 29.36 -3.84 17.97
N LEU A 87 28.76 -3.56 16.80
CA LEU A 87 28.32 -2.23 16.38
C LEU A 87 26.92 -1.87 16.88
N CYS A 88 26.27 -2.75 17.63
CA CYS A 88 24.97 -2.48 18.26
C CYS A 88 25.12 -1.62 19.51
N THR A 89 25.26 -0.32 19.34
CA THR A 89 25.56 0.67 20.41
C THR A 89 24.38 1.01 21.32
N SER A 90 23.16 0.57 21.00
CA SER A 90 21.95 0.86 21.80
C SER A 90 21.04 -0.36 21.93
N PRO A 91 20.15 -0.39 22.96
CA PRO A 91 19.13 -1.44 23.09
C PRO A 91 18.24 -1.55 21.86
N ILE A 92 17.88 -0.43 21.25
CA ILE A 92 17.02 -0.38 20.05
C ILE A 92 17.67 -1.10 18.87
N LEU A 93 18.95 -0.85 18.61
CA LEU A 93 19.71 -1.53 17.58
C LEU A 93 19.80 -3.04 17.86
N LYS A 94 19.93 -3.45 19.13
CA LYS A 94 19.93 -4.87 19.52
C LYS A 94 18.56 -5.52 19.28
N HIS A 95 17.47 -4.83 19.61
CA HIS A 95 16.12 -5.32 19.30
C HIS A 95 15.88 -5.47 17.81
N TRP A 96 16.29 -4.47 17.02
CA TRP A 96 16.21 -4.53 15.56
C TRP A 96 17.03 -5.68 15.01
N ARG A 97 18.30 -5.79 15.37
CA ARG A 97 19.15 -6.91 14.95
C ARG A 97 18.48 -8.25 15.28
N ASN A 98 17.97 -8.41 16.50
CA ASN A 98 17.33 -9.65 16.93
C ASN A 98 16.19 -10.05 16.00
N ILE A 99 15.24 -9.16 15.71
CA ILE A 99 14.12 -9.50 14.80
C ILE A 99 14.61 -9.78 13.37
N ILE A 100 15.54 -8.97 12.85
CA ILE A 100 16.04 -9.16 11.48
C ILE A 100 16.80 -10.48 11.34
N THR A 101 17.74 -10.78 12.24
CA THR A 101 18.54 -12.02 12.16
C THR A 101 17.67 -13.26 12.39
N THR A 102 16.79 -13.24 13.39
CA THR A 102 15.85 -14.34 13.67
C THR A 102 14.93 -14.60 12.48
N ALA A 103 14.32 -13.54 11.93
CA ALA A 103 13.41 -13.69 10.79
C ALA A 103 14.14 -14.08 9.49
N THR A 104 15.38 -13.64 9.28
CA THR A 104 16.18 -14.02 8.09
C THR A 104 16.38 -15.53 8.01
N ALA A 105 16.50 -16.22 9.15
CA ALA A 105 16.68 -17.66 9.21
C ALA A 105 15.39 -18.45 8.86
N LEU A 106 14.24 -17.79 8.82
CA LEU A 106 12.95 -18.41 8.54
C LEU A 106 12.63 -18.43 7.05
N PRO A 107 11.79 -19.38 6.59
CA PRO A 107 11.17 -19.33 5.28
C PRO A 107 10.42 -18.00 5.08
N ARG A 108 10.40 -17.50 3.84
CA ARG A 108 9.88 -16.15 3.52
C ARG A 108 8.46 -15.89 4.08
N GLY A 109 7.56 -16.87 4.00
CA GLY A 109 6.19 -16.73 4.53
C GLY A 109 6.14 -16.59 6.05
N GLU A 110 7.03 -17.27 6.78
CA GLU A 110 7.09 -17.23 8.24
C GLU A 110 7.70 -15.92 8.77
N ARG A 111 8.53 -15.22 7.96
CA ARG A 111 9.10 -13.91 8.32
C ARG A 111 8.00 -12.89 8.64
N ILE A 112 6.89 -12.93 7.91
CA ILE A 112 5.77 -12.00 8.09
C ILE A 112 5.16 -12.20 9.48
N LYS A 113 4.93 -13.46 9.86
CA LYS A 113 4.41 -13.79 11.18
C LYS A 113 5.39 -13.41 12.28
N ALA A 114 6.67 -13.70 12.12
CA ALA A 114 7.71 -13.36 13.10
C ALA A 114 7.78 -11.84 13.34
N VAL A 115 7.72 -11.03 12.27
CA VAL A 115 7.69 -9.56 12.37
C VAL A 115 6.41 -9.08 13.04
N ASN A 116 5.25 -9.61 12.68
CA ASN A 116 3.97 -9.22 13.30
C ASN A 116 3.97 -9.52 14.80
N ASP A 117 4.33 -10.76 15.18
CA ASP A 117 4.38 -11.18 16.57
C ASP A 117 5.42 -10.40 17.39
N PHE A 118 6.55 -10.05 16.78
CA PHE A 118 7.59 -9.28 17.46
C PHE A 118 7.10 -7.89 17.84
N PHE A 119 6.59 -7.11 16.88
CA PHE A 119 6.16 -5.74 17.15
C PHE A 119 4.88 -5.67 18.00
N ASN A 120 3.95 -6.63 17.86
CA ASN A 120 2.74 -6.65 18.68
C ASN A 120 2.98 -6.91 20.18
N ARG A 121 4.23 -7.16 20.60
CA ARG A 121 4.60 -7.23 22.04
C ARG A 121 4.83 -5.86 22.68
N TRP A 122 5.02 -4.80 21.84
CA TRP A 122 5.17 -3.44 22.37
C TRP A 122 3.87 -2.95 23.00
N PRO A 123 3.93 -2.18 24.09
CA PRO A 123 2.75 -1.55 24.65
C PRO A 123 2.12 -0.60 23.63
N TYR A 124 0.81 -0.64 23.50
CA TYR A 124 0.08 0.38 22.74
C TYR A 124 -0.02 1.66 23.55
N LYS A 125 0.40 2.79 22.99
CA LYS A 125 0.34 4.11 23.62
C LYS A 125 -0.11 5.15 22.63
N LEU A 126 -1.00 6.04 23.04
CA LEU A 126 -1.47 7.11 22.18
C LEU A 126 -0.39 8.19 22.01
N ASP A 127 -0.34 8.82 20.86
CA ASP A 127 0.57 9.92 20.54
C ASP A 127 0.53 11.04 21.56
N ARG A 128 -0.67 11.36 22.05
CA ARG A 128 -0.82 12.37 23.11
C ARG A 128 -0.06 12.02 24.39
N GLU A 129 0.03 10.74 24.72
CA GLU A 129 0.75 10.26 25.91
C GLU A 129 2.26 10.25 25.69
N VAL A 130 2.69 9.94 24.46
CA VAL A 130 4.10 9.74 24.10
C VAL A 130 4.76 11.04 23.64
N TYR A 131 4.07 11.80 22.79
CA TYR A 131 4.60 12.97 22.08
C TYR A 131 3.91 14.29 22.44
N GLY A 132 2.79 14.26 23.19
CA GLY A 132 2.03 15.45 23.56
C GLY A 132 1.21 16.08 22.42
N VAL A 133 1.12 15.40 21.28
CA VAL A 133 0.37 15.83 20.09
C VAL A 133 -0.73 14.83 19.74
N SER A 134 -1.67 15.23 18.89
CA SER A 134 -2.79 14.34 18.53
C SER A 134 -2.44 13.29 17.49
N GLU A 135 -1.35 13.48 16.74
CA GLU A 135 -0.93 12.59 15.65
C GLU A 135 0.57 12.77 15.39
N TYR A 136 1.34 11.69 15.49
CA TYR A 136 2.77 11.65 15.25
C TYR A 136 3.17 10.28 14.73
N TRP A 137 3.66 10.19 13.53
CA TRP A 137 4.06 8.92 12.92
C TRP A 137 5.49 8.57 13.28
N ALA A 138 5.67 7.69 14.25
CA ALA A 138 7.00 7.32 14.72
C ALA A 138 7.78 6.48 13.71
N THR A 139 9.09 6.73 13.63
CA THR A 139 10.01 5.82 12.96
C THR A 139 10.17 4.52 13.75
N PRO A 140 10.72 3.44 13.15
CA PRO A 140 11.04 2.23 13.92
C PRO A 140 11.91 2.49 15.16
N THR A 141 12.86 3.44 15.08
CA THR A 141 13.71 3.85 16.21
C THR A 141 12.89 4.51 17.32
N GLU A 142 12.05 5.48 16.96
CA GLU A 142 11.19 6.20 17.90
C GLU A 142 10.17 5.25 18.55
N PHE A 143 9.53 4.39 17.73
CA PHE A 143 8.58 3.38 18.20
C PHE A 143 9.22 2.39 19.20
N MET A 144 10.36 1.80 18.86
CA MET A 144 11.03 0.86 19.76
C MET A 144 11.58 1.52 21.03
N THR A 145 11.73 2.85 21.04
CA THR A 145 12.16 3.62 22.20
C THR A 145 11.01 3.97 23.14
N ARG A 146 9.86 4.35 22.59
CA ARG A 146 8.77 5.01 23.37
C ARG A 146 7.45 4.26 23.28
N SER A 147 7.31 3.27 22.37
CA SER A 147 6.05 2.70 21.90
C SER A 147 5.27 3.71 21.04
N GLY A 148 4.06 3.39 20.66
CA GLY A 148 3.22 4.23 19.84
C GLY A 148 1.84 3.62 19.61
N ASP A 149 1.09 4.15 18.67
CA ASP A 149 -0.24 3.65 18.33
C ASP A 149 -0.30 2.94 16.96
N CYS A 150 -1.47 2.84 16.33
CA CYS A 150 -1.69 1.87 15.25
C CYS A 150 -0.80 2.09 14.02
N GLU A 151 -0.57 3.33 13.60
CA GLU A 151 0.29 3.63 12.46
C GLU A 151 1.76 3.32 12.75
N ASP A 152 2.23 3.53 13.98
CA ASP A 152 3.61 3.26 14.37
C ASP A 152 3.92 1.76 14.30
N PHE A 153 2.99 0.93 14.75
CA PHE A 153 3.09 -0.53 14.56
C PHE A 153 3.16 -0.91 13.08
N ALA A 154 2.30 -0.31 12.25
CA ALA A 154 2.30 -0.58 10.82
C ALA A 154 3.60 -0.14 10.14
N ILE A 155 4.13 1.03 10.50
CA ILE A 155 5.39 1.60 10.02
C ILE A 155 6.58 0.72 10.43
N ALA A 156 6.66 0.32 11.70
CA ALA A 156 7.75 -0.51 12.20
C ALA A 156 7.78 -1.88 11.49
N LYS A 157 6.62 -2.52 11.32
CA LYS A 157 6.49 -3.77 10.56
C LYS A 157 6.86 -3.57 9.09
N TYR A 158 6.43 -2.47 8.47
CA TYR A 158 6.76 -2.13 7.08
C TYR A 158 8.27 -2.14 6.86
N PHE A 159 9.02 -1.35 7.63
CA PHE A 159 10.47 -1.24 7.45
C PHE A 159 11.22 -2.52 7.82
N ALA A 160 10.77 -3.28 8.81
CA ALA A 160 11.36 -4.58 9.12
C ALA A 160 11.19 -5.57 7.95
N LEU A 161 10.01 -5.65 7.34
CA LEU A 161 9.79 -6.50 6.16
C LEU A 161 10.57 -6.00 4.96
N ARG A 162 10.70 -4.68 4.76
CA ARG A 162 11.58 -4.11 3.73
C ARG A 162 13.03 -4.56 3.92
N LYS A 163 13.55 -4.52 5.15
CA LYS A 163 14.89 -5.00 5.48
C LYS A 163 15.06 -6.49 5.24
N LEU A 164 14.01 -7.29 5.44
CA LEU A 164 13.97 -8.73 5.18
C LEU A 164 13.80 -9.10 3.69
N GLY A 165 13.85 -8.12 2.78
CA GLY A 165 13.85 -8.33 1.34
C GLY A 165 12.46 -8.38 0.70
N PHE A 166 11.40 -7.98 1.40
CA PHE A 166 10.09 -7.78 0.78
C PHE A 166 10.11 -6.51 -0.07
N LYS A 167 9.52 -6.57 -1.27
CA LYS A 167 9.50 -5.42 -2.17
C LYS A 167 8.49 -4.39 -1.68
N LYS A 168 8.73 -3.09 -1.98
CA LYS A 168 7.80 -2.01 -1.63
C LYS A 168 6.42 -2.18 -2.28
N GLU A 169 6.36 -2.84 -3.42
CA GLU A 169 5.13 -3.14 -4.15
C GLU A 169 4.25 -4.18 -3.42
N GLU A 170 4.86 -4.98 -2.54
CA GLU A 170 4.17 -5.99 -1.76
C GLU A 170 3.61 -5.44 -0.43
N LEU A 171 3.96 -4.22 -0.06
CA LEU A 171 3.66 -3.66 1.26
C LEU A 171 2.99 -2.29 1.13
N ARG A 172 1.92 -2.06 1.90
CA ARG A 172 1.32 -0.73 2.04
C ARG A 172 0.90 -0.48 3.49
N VAL A 173 1.31 0.64 4.03
CA VAL A 173 0.69 1.20 5.24
C VAL A 173 -0.67 1.73 4.82
N VAL A 174 -1.72 1.37 5.54
CA VAL A 174 -3.12 1.69 5.19
C VAL A 174 -3.76 2.44 6.34
N ILE A 175 -4.25 3.62 6.05
CA ILE A 175 -5.08 4.41 6.96
C ILE A 175 -6.54 4.17 6.60
N LEU A 176 -7.33 3.84 7.59
CA LEU A 176 -8.70 3.39 7.43
C LEU A 176 -9.60 3.82 8.60
N MET A 177 -10.90 3.68 8.42
CA MET A 177 -11.90 3.78 9.47
C MET A 177 -12.31 2.37 9.91
N ASP A 178 -12.18 2.06 11.19
CA ASP A 178 -12.83 0.90 11.81
C ASP A 178 -14.26 1.28 12.18
N THR A 179 -15.21 0.79 11.41
CA THR A 179 -16.62 1.16 11.57
C THR A 179 -17.33 0.45 12.74
N ILE A 180 -16.70 -0.57 13.35
CA ILE A 180 -17.21 -1.20 14.58
C ILE A 180 -16.83 -0.32 15.78
N ARG A 181 -15.57 0.11 15.86
CA ARG A 181 -15.08 0.97 16.95
C ARG A 181 -15.42 2.45 16.73
N GLY A 182 -15.71 2.87 15.49
CA GLY A 182 -16.02 4.25 15.13
C GLY A 182 -14.80 5.19 15.18
N ILE A 183 -13.59 4.66 15.00
CA ILE A 183 -12.34 5.41 15.08
C ILE A 183 -11.44 5.17 13.87
N GLY A 184 -10.53 6.12 13.61
CA GLY A 184 -9.41 5.93 12.69
C GLY A 184 -8.52 4.78 13.15
N HIS A 185 -7.93 4.06 12.20
CA HIS A 185 -7.04 2.96 12.47
C HIS A 185 -6.01 2.82 11.36
N ALA A 186 -4.88 2.18 11.64
CA ALA A 186 -3.87 1.89 10.65
C ALA A 186 -3.42 0.43 10.72
N VAL A 187 -3.17 -0.17 9.55
CA VAL A 187 -2.68 -1.53 9.42
C VAL A 187 -1.60 -1.61 8.34
N LEU A 188 -0.83 -2.70 8.34
CA LEU A 188 0.03 -3.04 7.22
C LEU A 188 -0.67 -4.07 6.33
N ALA A 189 -0.86 -3.74 5.06
CA ALA A 189 -1.32 -4.68 4.03
C ALA A 189 -0.12 -5.32 3.33
N PHE A 190 -0.13 -6.64 3.23
CA PHE A 190 0.85 -7.43 2.50
C PHE A 190 0.18 -8.10 1.29
N TYR A 191 0.65 -7.74 0.11
CA TYR A 191 0.16 -8.22 -1.17
C TYR A 191 0.91 -9.48 -1.58
N THR A 192 0.21 -10.57 -1.69
CA THR A 192 0.69 -11.81 -2.30
C THR A 192 0.21 -11.91 -3.74
N LYS A 193 0.58 -12.99 -4.43
CA LYS A 193 0.06 -13.27 -5.78
C LYS A 193 -1.46 -13.50 -5.77
N ASP A 194 -1.98 -14.11 -4.71
CA ASP A 194 -3.35 -14.63 -4.68
C ASP A 194 -4.29 -13.80 -3.80
N GLU A 195 -3.75 -13.12 -2.77
CA GLU A 195 -4.56 -12.41 -1.78
C GLU A 195 -3.80 -11.25 -1.11
N ILE A 196 -4.53 -10.41 -0.39
CA ILE A 196 -3.97 -9.34 0.43
C ILE A 196 -4.16 -9.72 1.90
N LEU A 197 -3.06 -9.87 2.63
CA LEU A 197 -3.05 -10.18 4.05
C LEU A 197 -2.93 -8.89 4.88
N VAL A 198 -3.51 -8.90 6.06
CA VAL A 198 -3.50 -7.77 7.00
C VAL A 198 -2.70 -8.13 8.24
N LEU A 199 -1.70 -7.30 8.54
CA LEU A 199 -0.95 -7.32 9.80
C LEU A 199 -1.46 -6.16 10.66
N ASP A 200 -2.17 -6.50 11.72
CA ASP A 200 -2.83 -5.56 12.61
C ASP A 200 -2.12 -5.51 13.97
N SER A 201 -2.12 -4.34 14.64
CA SER A 201 -1.64 -4.21 16.02
C SER A 201 -2.61 -4.82 17.04
N LEU A 202 -3.88 -5.00 16.68
CA LEU A 202 -4.93 -5.54 17.53
C LEU A 202 -4.88 -7.07 17.66
N SER A 203 -4.17 -7.76 16.77
CA SER A 203 -4.15 -9.24 16.74
C SER A 203 -2.89 -9.78 16.09
N ASN A 204 -2.38 -10.90 16.64
CA ASN A 204 -1.30 -11.67 16.01
C ASN A 204 -1.78 -12.52 14.83
N LEU A 205 -3.10 -12.62 14.62
CA LEU A 205 -3.65 -13.33 13.47
C LEU A 205 -3.45 -12.50 12.19
N ILE A 206 -2.85 -13.11 11.20
CA ILE A 206 -2.70 -12.54 9.87
C ILE A 206 -3.78 -13.15 8.99
N LEU A 207 -4.76 -12.34 8.62
CA LEU A 207 -5.95 -12.79 7.89
C LEU A 207 -6.06 -12.05 6.55
N PRO A 208 -6.74 -12.65 5.56
CA PRO A 208 -7.09 -11.96 4.33
C PRO A 208 -7.92 -10.69 4.60
N HIS A 209 -7.66 -9.63 3.84
CA HIS A 209 -8.38 -8.35 3.95
C HIS A 209 -9.90 -8.52 3.81
N SER A 210 -10.34 -9.56 3.10
CA SER A 210 -11.74 -9.89 2.90
C SER A 210 -12.48 -10.28 4.21
N ARG A 211 -11.75 -10.62 5.28
CA ARG A 211 -12.30 -10.93 6.60
C ARG A 211 -12.66 -9.66 7.40
N TYR A 212 -12.10 -8.52 7.05
CA TYR A 212 -12.27 -7.24 7.75
C TYR A 212 -13.35 -6.38 7.07
N LYS A 213 -14.60 -6.83 7.11
CA LYS A 213 -15.74 -6.15 6.46
C LYS A 213 -16.09 -4.78 7.08
N HIS A 214 -15.54 -4.49 8.25
CA HIS A 214 -15.72 -3.25 9.00
C HIS A 214 -14.60 -2.24 8.73
N TYR A 215 -13.54 -2.59 7.99
CA TYR A 215 -12.48 -1.68 7.62
C TYR A 215 -12.82 -0.97 6.31
N VAL A 216 -12.85 0.37 6.38
CA VAL A 216 -13.10 1.26 5.23
C VAL A 216 -11.84 2.06 4.98
N PRO A 217 -11.02 1.70 3.97
CA PRO A 217 -9.77 2.38 3.71
C PRO A 217 -10.00 3.80 3.21
N GLN A 218 -9.16 4.73 3.64
CA GLN A 218 -9.15 6.12 3.21
C GLN A 218 -8.00 6.37 2.24
N TYR A 219 -6.80 6.03 2.64
CA TYR A 219 -5.61 6.07 1.78
C TYR A 219 -4.58 5.05 2.23
N SER A 220 -3.69 4.69 1.32
CA SER A 220 -2.55 3.83 1.61
C SER A 220 -1.30 4.33 0.91
N MET A 221 -0.13 3.92 1.37
CA MET A 221 1.13 4.36 0.80
C MET A 221 2.24 3.32 0.96
N ASN A 222 3.25 3.47 0.10
CA ASN A 222 4.57 2.90 0.25
C ASN A 222 5.64 3.99 0.07
N GLU A 223 6.89 3.62 -0.15
CA GLU A 223 8.01 4.57 -0.26
C GLU A 223 7.90 5.55 -1.44
N THR A 224 7.13 5.23 -2.48
CA THR A 224 7.10 6.02 -3.74
C THR A 224 5.70 6.35 -4.23
N THR A 225 4.69 5.69 -3.71
CA THR A 225 3.34 5.73 -4.26
C THR A 225 2.32 5.83 -3.14
N ARG A 226 1.27 6.61 -3.38
CA ARG A 226 0.06 6.63 -2.54
C ARG A 226 -1.17 6.25 -3.34
N TRP A 227 -2.16 5.73 -2.65
CA TRP A 227 -3.48 5.40 -3.22
C TRP A 227 -4.56 6.04 -2.36
N ALA A 228 -5.44 6.81 -2.97
CA ALA A 228 -6.70 7.19 -2.35
C ALA A 228 -7.72 6.07 -2.57
N HIS A 229 -8.53 5.79 -1.57
CA HIS A 229 -9.53 4.73 -1.62
C HIS A 229 -10.94 5.32 -1.63
N ILE A 230 -11.78 4.84 -2.55
CA ILE A 230 -13.18 5.26 -2.68
C ILE A 230 -14.08 4.05 -2.44
N GLY A 231 -15.01 4.16 -1.51
CA GLY A 231 -15.89 3.06 -1.11
C GLY A 231 -15.17 2.05 -0.20
N GLY A 232 -15.64 0.83 -0.23
CA GLY A 232 -15.19 -0.28 0.61
C GLY A 232 -16.24 -1.38 0.59
N PHE A 233 -16.08 -2.42 1.42
CA PHE A 233 -17.10 -3.45 1.53
C PHE A 233 -18.46 -2.81 1.91
N LYS A 234 -19.44 -2.89 1.04
CA LYS A 234 -20.80 -2.42 1.33
C LYS A 234 -21.35 -3.25 2.49
N LYS A 235 -21.73 -2.61 3.59
CA LYS A 235 -22.60 -3.25 4.57
C LYS A 235 -23.87 -3.68 3.80
N LYS A 236 -24.21 -5.00 3.79
CA LYS A 236 -25.56 -5.41 3.43
C LYS A 236 -26.48 -4.60 4.34
N LYS A 237 -27.33 -3.73 3.77
CA LYS A 237 -28.43 -3.15 4.54
C LYS A 237 -29.19 -4.33 5.13
N PRO A 238 -29.49 -4.33 6.44
CA PRO A 238 -30.35 -5.37 6.99
C PRO A 238 -31.64 -5.39 6.17
N ASP A 239 -32.07 -6.57 5.76
CA ASP A 239 -33.31 -6.77 4.98
C ASP A 239 -34.58 -6.54 5.84
N VAL A 240 -34.53 -5.54 6.73
CA VAL A 240 -35.58 -5.24 7.71
C VAL A 240 -36.88 -4.78 7.03
N TYR A 241 -36.80 -4.36 5.77
CA TYR A 241 -38.00 -3.82 5.07
C TYR A 241 -38.63 -4.78 4.06
N ARG A 242 -38.09 -5.93 3.76
CA ARG A 242 -38.68 -6.86 2.80
C ARG A 242 -39.89 -7.62 3.39
N GLY A 243 -39.97 -7.76 4.71
CA GLY A 243 -41.07 -8.46 5.38
C GLY A 243 -42.29 -7.59 5.64
N LEU A 244 -42.19 -6.27 5.64
CA LEU A 244 -43.30 -5.35 5.99
C LEU A 244 -44.16 -4.99 4.79
N LEU A 245 -43.70 -5.10 3.57
CA LEU A 245 -44.48 -4.80 2.36
C LEU A 245 -45.21 -6.02 1.76
N ALA A 246 -45.05 -7.20 2.34
CA ALA A 246 -45.69 -8.44 1.87
C ALA A 246 -47.02 -8.79 2.55
N ARG A 247 -47.52 -7.97 3.50
CA ARG A 247 -48.85 -8.16 4.07
C ARG A 247 -49.86 -7.35 3.27
N LYS A 248 -50.53 -8.00 2.28
CA LYS A 248 -51.75 -7.48 1.70
C LYS A 248 -52.82 -7.46 2.79
N PRO A 249 -53.61 -6.37 2.92
CA PRO A 249 -54.77 -6.39 3.80
C PRO A 249 -55.82 -7.37 3.27
N LYS A 250 -56.42 -8.13 4.18
CA LYS A 250 -57.57 -8.98 3.89
C LYS A 250 -58.80 -8.09 3.69
#